data_738480ef0f0fa3eb03de81256babaa1f
#
_entry.id   738480ef0f0fa3eb03de81256babaa1f
#
_cell.length_a   1.000
_cell.length_b   1.000
_cell.length_c   1.000
_cell.angle_alpha   90.00
_cell.angle_beta   90.00
_cell.angle_gamma   90.00
#
_symmetry.space_group_name_H-M   'P 1'
#
loop_
_entity.id
_entity.type
_entity.pdbx_description
1 polymer ?
#
loop_
_entity_poly.entity_id
_entity_poly.type
_entity_poly.pdbx_seq_one_letter_code
_entity_poly.pdbx_strand_id
1 'polypeptide(L)'
;MNYKVKEIFYTLQGEGINSGRPAVFCRFTGCNLWSGNEVNRSEAICKFCDTDFLGTNGTLGAKYKTANQLAQTVLKLWPKNKPVNKFVVLTGGEPMLQVDSNLIEALHDLDFEVAIETNGTIICPDSIDWICVSPKFGSNLIQKKGEELKCVFPQDGFSLSEFLEYDFKHFLIQPMDGPLLKENTERAISYCQKNPQWKLSIQTHKIIGMR
;
A
#
# COMPACT_ATOMS: atom_id res chain seq x y z
N MET A 1 -11.41 -15.41 -11.96
CA MET A 1 -10.66 -15.48 -10.67
C MET A 1 -11.56 -14.92 -9.58
N ASN A 2 -11.47 -15.37 -8.33
CA ASN A 2 -12.26 -14.77 -7.25
C ASN A 2 -11.34 -13.84 -6.45
N TYR A 3 -11.75 -12.58 -6.26
CA TYR A 3 -11.04 -11.62 -5.43
C TYR A 3 -11.51 -11.72 -3.99
N LYS A 4 -10.60 -12.01 -3.07
CA LYS A 4 -10.89 -12.07 -1.63
C LYS A 4 -10.52 -10.72 -1.01
N VAL A 5 -11.51 -9.95 -0.65
CA VAL A 5 -11.36 -8.60 -0.13
C VAL A 5 -11.68 -8.58 1.35
N LYS A 6 -10.77 -8.05 2.16
CA LYS A 6 -10.95 -7.84 3.60
C LYS A 6 -11.98 -6.75 3.86
N GLU A 7 -11.82 -5.61 3.16
CA GLU A 7 -12.67 -4.44 3.33
C GLU A 7 -12.53 -3.46 2.16
N ILE A 8 -13.58 -2.65 1.96
CA ILE A 8 -13.57 -1.51 1.03
C ILE A 8 -14.18 -0.31 1.76
N PHE A 9 -13.50 0.85 1.74
CA PHE A 9 -13.98 2.06 2.41
C PHE A 9 -13.45 3.32 1.72
N TYR A 10 -14.21 4.42 1.84
CA TYR A 10 -13.81 5.73 1.34
C TYR A 10 -13.15 6.54 2.45
N THR A 11 -12.00 7.12 2.18
CA THR A 11 -11.22 7.89 3.14
C THR A 11 -10.25 8.84 2.41
N LEU A 12 -9.23 9.35 3.10
CA LEU A 12 -8.08 10.01 2.49
C LEU A 12 -6.87 9.08 2.51
N GLN A 13 -6.03 9.12 1.46
CA GLN A 13 -4.72 8.50 1.53
C GLN A 13 -3.92 9.14 2.68
N GLY A 14 -3.43 8.33 3.60
CA GLY A 14 -2.73 8.80 4.81
C GLY A 14 -1.21 8.79 4.71
N GLU A 15 -0.63 8.32 3.58
CA GLU A 15 0.80 8.08 3.42
C GLU A 15 1.28 8.50 2.04
N GLY A 16 2.60 8.64 1.89
CA GLY A 16 3.24 8.87 0.61
C GLY A 16 2.96 10.24 0.01
N ILE A 17 3.21 10.36 -1.29
CA ILE A 17 3.02 11.61 -2.06
C ILE A 17 1.55 11.97 -2.20
N ASN A 18 0.67 10.97 -2.26
CA ASN A 18 -0.78 11.17 -2.36
C ASN A 18 -1.47 11.44 -1.01
N SER A 19 -0.71 11.65 0.08
CA SER A 19 -1.28 11.94 1.41
C SER A 19 -2.25 13.12 1.36
N GLY A 20 -3.43 12.97 1.98
CA GLY A 20 -4.53 13.94 1.98
C GLY A 20 -5.48 13.81 0.78
N ARG A 21 -5.17 13.01 -0.23
CA ARG A 21 -6.02 12.80 -1.40
C ARG A 21 -7.20 11.87 -1.08
N PRO A 22 -8.46 12.26 -1.40
CA PRO A 22 -9.62 11.36 -1.27
C PRO A 22 -9.43 10.09 -2.11
N ALA A 23 -9.71 8.92 -1.52
CA ALA A 23 -9.52 7.63 -2.17
C ALA A 23 -10.52 6.57 -1.67
N VAL A 24 -10.84 5.61 -2.52
CA VAL A 24 -11.45 4.36 -2.08
C VAL A 24 -10.34 3.34 -1.85
N PHE A 25 -10.22 2.84 -0.63
CA PHE A 25 -9.30 1.76 -0.32
C PHE A 25 -9.97 0.41 -0.53
N CYS A 26 -9.31 -0.47 -1.29
CA CYS A 26 -9.70 -1.86 -1.45
C CYS A 26 -8.58 -2.75 -0.87
N ARG A 27 -8.81 -3.30 0.32
CA ARG A 27 -7.85 -4.13 1.04
C ARG A 27 -8.09 -5.61 0.74
N PHE A 28 -7.15 -6.24 0.06
CA PHE A 28 -7.15 -7.67 -0.24
C PHE A 28 -6.70 -8.50 0.96
N THR A 29 -7.16 -9.75 1.01
CA THR A 29 -6.74 -10.72 2.03
C THR A 29 -5.48 -11.45 1.59
N GLY A 30 -4.66 -11.86 2.58
CA GLY A 30 -3.48 -12.68 2.38
C GLY A 30 -2.22 -11.90 2.04
N CYS A 31 -1.08 -12.43 2.45
CA CYS A 31 0.25 -11.89 2.19
C CYS A 31 1.24 -13.05 2.05
N ASN A 32 2.25 -12.87 1.22
CA ASN A 32 3.31 -13.84 1.02
C ASN A 32 4.50 -13.65 1.99
N LEU A 33 4.52 -12.56 2.77
CA LEU A 33 5.61 -12.26 3.72
C LEU A 33 5.24 -12.51 5.19
N TRP A 34 3.95 -12.67 5.48
CA TRP A 34 3.42 -13.01 6.79
C TRP A 34 2.03 -13.64 6.66
N SER A 35 1.76 -14.64 7.47
CA SER A 35 0.46 -15.32 7.48
C SER A 35 -0.69 -14.48 8.04
N GLY A 36 -0.38 -13.36 8.72
CA GLY A 36 -1.35 -12.55 9.46
C GLY A 36 -1.68 -13.09 10.85
N ASN A 37 -1.12 -14.25 11.23
CA ASN A 37 -1.34 -14.86 12.54
C ASN A 37 -0.17 -14.51 13.48
N GLU A 38 -0.46 -13.93 14.65
CA GLU A 38 0.54 -13.52 15.63
C GLU A 38 1.46 -14.67 16.08
N VAL A 39 0.94 -15.90 16.14
CA VAL A 39 1.75 -17.08 16.51
C VAL A 39 2.95 -17.28 15.57
N ASN A 40 2.82 -16.88 14.30
CA ASN A 40 3.87 -17.02 13.29
C ASN A 40 4.69 -15.74 13.06
N ARG A 41 4.48 -14.68 13.84
CA ARG A 41 5.15 -13.38 13.61
C ARG A 41 6.67 -13.47 13.74
N SER A 42 7.17 -14.26 14.67
CA SER A 42 8.63 -14.43 14.88
C SER A 42 9.35 -15.02 13.67
N GLU A 43 8.65 -15.87 12.89
CA GLU A 43 9.18 -16.54 11.69
C GLU A 43 8.89 -15.76 10.40
N ALA A 44 8.04 -14.70 10.48
CA ALA A 44 7.67 -13.90 9.32
C ALA A 44 8.85 -13.08 8.80
N ILE A 45 8.88 -12.85 7.47
CA ILE A 45 9.78 -11.88 6.87
C ILE A 45 9.37 -10.47 7.32
N CYS A 46 8.07 -10.12 7.20
CA CYS A 46 7.53 -8.85 7.69
C CYS A 46 7.05 -8.99 9.15
N LYS A 47 7.93 -8.68 10.12
CA LYS A 47 7.63 -8.82 11.56
C LYS A 47 6.89 -7.63 12.18
N PHE A 48 6.87 -6.49 11.50
CA PHE A 48 6.31 -5.22 11.99
C PHE A 48 4.99 -4.82 11.31
N CYS A 49 4.33 -5.76 10.61
CA CYS A 49 3.07 -5.47 9.93
C CYS A 49 1.99 -5.10 10.96
N ASP A 50 1.35 -3.95 10.75
CA ASP A 50 0.28 -3.38 11.57
C ASP A 50 -1.11 -3.51 10.91
N THR A 51 -1.18 -4.22 9.79
CA THR A 51 -2.39 -4.34 8.98
C THR A 51 -3.14 -5.64 9.27
N ASP A 52 -4.44 -5.55 9.60
CA ASP A 52 -5.34 -6.70 9.59
C ASP A 52 -5.83 -6.96 8.15
N PHE A 53 -5.35 -8.06 7.58
CA PHE A 53 -5.73 -8.53 6.24
C PHE A 53 -6.34 -9.95 6.28
N LEU A 54 -6.69 -10.46 7.46
CA LEU A 54 -7.27 -11.79 7.58
C LEU A 54 -8.79 -11.78 7.38
N GLY A 55 -9.28 -12.76 6.64
CA GLY A 55 -10.73 -12.95 6.42
C GLY A 55 -11.35 -11.88 5.51
N THR A 56 -12.67 -11.91 5.42
CA THR A 56 -13.48 -11.00 4.57
C THR A 56 -14.59 -10.34 5.38
N ASN A 57 -14.34 -10.05 6.64
CA ASN A 57 -15.33 -9.63 7.63
C ASN A 57 -15.37 -8.11 7.89
N GLY A 58 -14.57 -7.34 7.16
CA GLY A 58 -14.61 -5.87 7.22
C GLY A 58 -15.75 -5.28 6.39
N THR A 59 -15.82 -3.95 6.36
CA THR A 59 -16.83 -3.20 5.59
C THR A 59 -16.77 -3.59 4.12
N LEU A 60 -17.88 -4.09 3.53
CA LEU A 60 -17.97 -4.58 2.16
C LEU A 60 -16.93 -5.69 1.84
N GLY A 61 -16.36 -6.31 2.87
CA GLY A 61 -15.48 -7.47 2.71
C GLY A 61 -16.26 -8.67 2.17
N ALA A 62 -15.73 -9.32 1.15
CA ALA A 62 -16.39 -10.44 0.50
C ALA A 62 -15.44 -11.20 -0.44
N LYS A 63 -15.96 -12.30 -1.01
CA LYS A 63 -15.38 -12.97 -2.19
C LYS A 63 -16.10 -12.49 -3.43
N TYR A 64 -15.50 -11.59 -4.18
CA TYR A 64 -16.04 -11.07 -5.45
C TYR A 64 -15.72 -12.04 -6.58
N LYS A 65 -16.75 -12.47 -7.33
CA LYS A 65 -16.60 -13.48 -8.39
C LYS A 65 -15.97 -12.93 -9.68
N THR A 66 -16.13 -11.63 -9.94
CA THR A 66 -15.65 -10.96 -11.16
C THR A 66 -15.04 -9.60 -10.84
N ALA A 67 -14.13 -9.14 -11.71
CA ALA A 67 -13.54 -7.81 -11.67
C ALA A 67 -14.61 -6.71 -11.69
N ASN A 68 -15.59 -6.84 -12.58
CA ASN A 68 -16.67 -5.87 -12.71
C ASN A 68 -17.52 -5.77 -11.42
N GLN A 69 -17.82 -6.89 -10.76
CA GLN A 69 -18.53 -6.86 -9.47
C GLN A 69 -17.75 -6.07 -8.41
N LEU A 70 -16.43 -6.27 -8.34
CA LEU A 70 -15.57 -5.55 -7.39
C LEU A 70 -15.49 -4.06 -7.76
N ALA A 71 -15.22 -3.73 -9.02
CA ALA A 71 -15.10 -2.36 -9.50
C ALA A 71 -16.41 -1.57 -9.29
N GLN A 72 -17.58 -2.17 -9.54
CA GLN A 72 -18.89 -1.55 -9.24
C GLN A 72 -19.11 -1.31 -7.74
N THR A 73 -18.56 -2.16 -6.88
CA THR A 73 -18.63 -1.96 -5.42
C THR A 73 -17.75 -0.79 -4.99
N VAL A 74 -16.56 -0.68 -5.56
CA VAL A 74 -15.66 0.49 -5.35
C VAL A 74 -16.35 1.77 -5.80
N LEU A 75 -16.98 1.78 -6.99
CA LEU A 75 -17.66 2.96 -7.53
C LEU A 75 -18.80 3.46 -6.62
N LYS A 76 -19.53 2.58 -5.96
CA LYS A 76 -20.63 2.97 -5.05
C LYS A 76 -20.20 3.83 -3.87
N LEU A 77 -18.93 3.76 -3.50
CA LEU A 77 -18.36 4.55 -2.40
C LEU A 77 -17.86 5.92 -2.84
N TRP A 78 -17.58 6.10 -4.14
CA TRP A 78 -17.13 7.40 -4.63
C TRP A 78 -18.29 8.41 -4.66
N PRO A 79 -18.07 9.65 -4.16
CA PRO A 79 -19.10 10.70 -4.18
C PRO A 79 -19.62 10.97 -5.60
N LYS A 80 -20.95 10.99 -5.75
CA LYS A 80 -21.60 11.26 -7.04
C LYS A 80 -21.40 12.72 -7.47
N ASN A 81 -21.40 12.95 -8.78
CA ASN A 81 -21.44 14.28 -9.39
C ASN A 81 -20.27 15.22 -9.01
N LYS A 82 -19.08 14.66 -8.80
CA LYS A 82 -17.85 15.45 -8.59
C LYS A 82 -16.98 15.38 -9.85
N PRO A 83 -16.62 16.51 -10.47
CA PRO A 83 -15.77 16.54 -11.67
C PRO A 83 -14.29 16.41 -11.28
N VAL A 84 -13.94 15.36 -10.55
CA VAL A 84 -12.58 15.06 -10.12
C VAL A 84 -12.26 13.63 -10.49
N ASN A 85 -11.01 13.36 -10.83
CA ASN A 85 -10.53 12.01 -11.11
C ASN A 85 -10.77 11.12 -9.90
N LYS A 86 -11.47 10.01 -10.13
CA LYS A 86 -11.70 9.01 -9.11
C LYS A 86 -10.37 8.32 -8.79
N PHE A 87 -10.15 8.02 -7.52
CA PHE A 87 -8.90 7.41 -7.07
C PHE A 87 -9.17 6.19 -6.21
N VAL A 88 -8.57 5.06 -6.56
CA VAL A 88 -8.64 3.82 -5.80
C VAL A 88 -7.24 3.37 -5.41
N VAL A 89 -7.09 2.96 -4.15
CA VAL A 89 -5.85 2.37 -3.63
C VAL A 89 -6.07 0.88 -3.38
N LEU A 90 -5.44 0.06 -4.20
CA LEU A 90 -5.41 -1.39 -4.04
C LEU A 90 -4.30 -1.74 -3.05
N THR A 91 -4.67 -2.30 -1.91
CA THR A 91 -3.77 -2.59 -0.80
C THR A 91 -4.12 -3.92 -0.13
N GLY A 92 -3.62 -4.19 1.06
CA GLY A 92 -4.02 -5.36 1.82
C GLY A 92 -2.89 -5.98 2.60
N GLY A 93 -2.79 -7.29 2.57
CA GLY A 93 -1.56 -8.01 2.85
C GLY A 93 -0.60 -7.79 1.67
N GLU A 94 -0.77 -8.57 0.60
CA GLU A 94 -0.11 -8.31 -0.69
C GLU A 94 -1.15 -8.35 -1.82
N PRO A 95 -1.54 -7.20 -2.38
CA PRO A 95 -2.59 -7.14 -3.40
C PRO A 95 -2.19 -7.86 -4.69
N MET A 96 -0.91 -7.87 -5.05
CA MET A 96 -0.44 -8.53 -6.28
C MET A 96 -0.61 -10.05 -6.30
N LEU A 97 -0.98 -10.68 -5.19
CA LEU A 97 -1.41 -12.07 -5.18
C LEU A 97 -2.77 -12.27 -5.90
N GLN A 98 -3.54 -11.19 -6.12
CA GLN A 98 -4.90 -11.25 -6.61
C GLN A 98 -5.23 -10.23 -7.70
N VAL A 99 -4.56 -9.06 -7.72
CA VAL A 99 -4.77 -8.02 -8.73
C VAL A 99 -4.30 -8.52 -10.08
N ASP A 100 -5.16 -8.38 -11.09
CA ASP A 100 -4.91 -8.76 -12.48
C ASP A 100 -5.37 -7.65 -13.44
N SER A 101 -5.01 -7.77 -14.72
CA SER A 101 -5.37 -6.79 -15.75
C SER A 101 -6.89 -6.59 -15.88
N ASN A 102 -7.70 -7.64 -15.67
CA ASN A 102 -9.15 -7.51 -15.77
C ASN A 102 -9.72 -6.57 -14.70
N LEU A 103 -9.14 -6.58 -13.48
CA LEU A 103 -9.58 -5.67 -12.42
C LEU A 103 -9.16 -4.22 -12.71
N ILE A 104 -7.93 -4.04 -13.21
CA ILE A 104 -7.42 -2.71 -13.55
C ILE A 104 -8.27 -2.11 -14.68
N GLU A 105 -8.52 -2.85 -15.76
CA GLU A 105 -9.39 -2.45 -16.86
C GLU A 105 -10.80 -2.10 -16.38
N ALA A 106 -11.41 -2.94 -15.53
CA ALA A 106 -12.75 -2.68 -15.01
C ALA A 106 -12.82 -1.42 -14.12
N LEU A 107 -11.72 -1.03 -13.46
CA LEU A 107 -11.63 0.22 -12.70
C LEU A 107 -11.40 1.42 -13.63
N HIS A 108 -10.55 1.29 -14.66
CA HIS A 108 -10.34 2.30 -15.70
C HIS A 108 -11.62 2.59 -16.49
N ASP A 109 -12.41 1.57 -16.85
CA ASP A 109 -13.73 1.72 -17.50
C ASP A 109 -14.72 2.55 -16.66
N LEU A 110 -14.46 2.70 -15.38
CA LEU A 110 -15.21 3.53 -14.45
C LEU A 110 -14.52 4.86 -14.12
N ASP A 111 -13.51 5.26 -14.89
CA ASP A 111 -12.67 6.46 -14.74
C ASP A 111 -11.91 6.54 -13.41
N PHE A 112 -11.51 5.43 -12.82
CA PHE A 112 -10.62 5.42 -11.69
C PHE A 112 -9.15 5.49 -12.12
N GLU A 113 -8.38 6.38 -11.51
CA GLU A 113 -6.94 6.25 -11.40
C GLU A 113 -6.63 5.17 -10.36
N VAL A 114 -5.83 4.18 -10.74
CA VAL A 114 -5.55 2.99 -9.94
C VAL A 114 -4.16 3.07 -9.32
N ALA A 115 -4.11 3.15 -7.99
CA ALA A 115 -2.87 3.03 -7.23
C ALA A 115 -2.76 1.65 -6.57
N ILE A 116 -1.52 1.19 -6.37
CA ILE A 116 -1.23 -0.03 -5.63
C ILE A 116 -0.19 0.21 -4.53
N GLU A 117 -0.40 -0.40 -3.37
CA GLU A 117 0.55 -0.49 -2.26
C GLU A 117 1.04 -1.93 -2.17
N THR A 118 2.25 -2.21 -2.63
CA THR A 118 2.81 -3.57 -2.71
C THR A 118 4.14 -3.71 -1.96
N ASN A 119 4.47 -4.91 -1.53
CA ASN A 119 5.78 -5.22 -0.97
C ASN A 119 6.87 -5.41 -2.06
N GLY A 120 6.49 -5.40 -3.33
CA GLY A 120 7.40 -5.45 -4.48
C GLY A 120 7.98 -6.84 -4.80
N THR A 121 7.47 -7.90 -4.21
CA THR A 121 7.90 -9.28 -4.51
C THR A 121 7.26 -9.89 -5.75
N ILE A 122 6.30 -9.18 -6.36
CA ILE A 122 5.60 -9.59 -7.58
C ILE A 122 5.60 -8.39 -8.53
N ILE A 123 5.85 -8.62 -9.82
CA ILE A 123 5.84 -7.57 -10.85
C ILE A 123 4.41 -7.06 -11.04
N CYS A 124 4.26 -5.75 -10.98
CA CYS A 124 3.00 -5.07 -11.25
C CYS A 124 2.74 -4.95 -12.77
N PRO A 125 1.47 -5.08 -13.22
CA PRO A 125 1.09 -4.72 -14.58
C PRO A 125 1.42 -3.26 -14.89
N ASP A 126 1.92 -2.98 -16.10
CA ASP A 126 2.26 -1.61 -16.54
C ASP A 126 1.04 -0.69 -16.67
N SER A 127 -0.18 -1.25 -16.63
CA SER A 127 -1.43 -0.49 -16.65
C SER A 127 -1.84 0.12 -15.31
N ILE A 128 -1.10 -0.12 -14.22
CA ILE A 128 -1.34 0.55 -12.95
C ILE A 128 -0.79 1.98 -13.03
N ASP A 129 -1.61 2.98 -12.65
CA ASP A 129 -1.26 4.40 -12.80
C ASP A 129 -0.29 4.90 -11.72
N TRP A 130 -0.32 4.30 -10.52
CA TRP A 130 0.54 4.68 -9.41
C TRP A 130 1.03 3.45 -8.63
N ILE A 131 2.30 3.13 -8.75
CA ILE A 131 2.92 2.00 -8.03
C ILE A 131 3.73 2.54 -6.85
N CYS A 132 3.28 2.24 -5.64
CA CYS A 132 4.01 2.44 -4.39
C CYS A 132 4.59 1.11 -3.91
N VAL A 133 5.91 1.00 -3.88
CA VAL A 133 6.62 -0.18 -3.40
C VAL A 133 7.12 0.06 -1.97
N SER A 134 6.75 -0.81 -1.05
CA SER A 134 7.25 -0.79 0.33
C SER A 134 8.10 -2.05 0.60
N PRO A 135 9.41 -2.01 0.33
CA PRO A 135 10.28 -3.18 0.45
C PRO A 135 10.40 -3.64 1.92
N LYS A 136 10.56 -4.95 2.09
CA LYS A 136 10.76 -5.56 3.41
C LYS A 136 12.10 -6.28 3.43
N PHE A 137 12.93 -6.00 4.45
CA PHE A 137 14.21 -6.67 4.58
C PHE A 137 14.04 -8.20 4.63
N GLY A 138 14.89 -8.91 3.90
CA GLY A 138 14.82 -10.36 3.75
C GLY A 138 13.84 -10.87 2.70
N SER A 139 13.05 -9.98 2.05
CA SER A 139 12.24 -10.37 0.90
C SER A 139 13.00 -10.24 -0.42
N ASN A 140 12.57 -10.99 -1.44
CA ASN A 140 13.09 -10.85 -2.80
C ASN A 140 12.37 -9.70 -3.53
N LEU A 141 12.95 -8.50 -3.51
CA LEU A 141 12.42 -7.34 -4.20
C LEU A 141 12.67 -7.44 -5.71
N ILE A 142 11.61 -7.60 -6.50
CA ILE A 142 11.68 -7.69 -7.95
C ILE A 142 11.04 -6.50 -8.69
N GLN A 143 10.07 -5.82 -8.08
CA GLN A 143 9.50 -4.58 -8.61
C GLN A 143 10.43 -3.40 -8.28
N LYS A 144 11.28 -3.01 -9.25
CA LYS A 144 12.33 -2.00 -9.09
C LYS A 144 12.02 -0.69 -9.84
N LYS A 145 10.79 -0.51 -10.28
CA LYS A 145 10.30 0.71 -10.92
C LYS A 145 8.90 1.09 -10.41
N GLY A 146 8.58 2.37 -10.39
CA GLY A 146 7.27 2.87 -9.97
C GLY A 146 7.30 4.35 -9.61
N GLU A 147 6.23 4.84 -9.03
CA GLU A 147 6.12 6.24 -8.60
C GLU A 147 6.76 6.48 -7.25
N GLU A 148 6.55 5.56 -6.30
CA GLU A 148 7.07 5.70 -4.94
C GLU A 148 7.81 4.45 -4.48
N LEU A 149 8.97 4.63 -3.87
CA LEU A 149 9.60 3.64 -3.01
C LEU A 149 9.52 4.15 -1.57
N LYS A 150 8.69 3.50 -0.74
CA LYS A 150 8.38 3.91 0.63
C LYS A 150 8.95 2.92 1.64
N CYS A 151 10.11 3.23 2.21
CA CYS A 151 10.78 2.38 3.20
C CYS A 151 10.25 2.65 4.60
N VAL A 152 9.70 1.63 5.25
CA VAL A 152 9.49 1.66 6.69
C VAL A 152 10.85 1.64 7.38
N PHE A 153 11.08 2.56 8.33
CA PHE A 153 12.38 2.79 8.92
C PHE A 153 12.31 2.90 10.45
N PRO A 154 13.25 2.28 11.17
CA PRO A 154 14.38 1.50 10.66
C PRO A 154 13.99 0.06 10.30
N GLN A 155 14.72 -0.54 9.34
CA GLN A 155 14.79 -1.98 9.15
C GLN A 155 16.26 -2.37 9.12
N ASP A 156 16.68 -3.23 10.04
CA ASP A 156 18.06 -3.68 10.10
C ASP A 156 18.43 -4.46 8.84
N GLY A 157 19.61 -4.17 8.30
CA GLY A 157 20.15 -4.82 7.12
C GLY A 157 19.87 -4.15 5.78
N PHE A 158 18.98 -3.14 5.69
CA PHE A 158 18.83 -2.35 4.47
C PHE A 158 19.94 -1.33 4.33
N SER A 159 20.54 -1.30 3.13
CA SER A 159 21.29 -0.16 2.61
C SER A 159 20.35 0.72 1.81
N LEU A 160 19.84 1.81 2.41
CA LEU A 160 18.89 2.70 1.74
C LEU A 160 19.48 3.35 0.47
N SER A 161 20.81 3.49 0.39
CA SER A 161 21.49 4.01 -0.80
C SER A 161 21.35 3.11 -2.02
N GLU A 162 21.23 1.80 -1.84
CA GLU A 162 21.04 0.84 -2.94
C GLU A 162 19.72 1.06 -3.67
N PHE A 163 18.71 1.56 -2.98
CA PHE A 163 17.41 1.84 -3.60
C PHE A 163 17.43 3.00 -4.57
N LEU A 164 18.40 3.91 -4.46
CA LEU A 164 18.55 5.05 -5.36
C LEU A 164 18.97 4.65 -6.78
N GLU A 165 19.45 3.42 -6.97
CA GLU A 165 19.75 2.82 -8.27
C GLU A 165 18.48 2.32 -9.00
N TYR A 166 17.32 2.30 -8.32
CA TYR A 166 16.07 1.83 -8.90
C TYR A 166 15.27 2.96 -9.55
N ASP A 167 14.43 2.63 -10.50
CA ASP A 167 13.64 3.57 -11.29
C ASP A 167 12.36 3.99 -10.57
N PHE A 168 12.50 4.80 -9.50
CA PHE A 168 11.39 5.41 -8.78
C PHE A 168 11.45 6.93 -8.86
N LYS A 169 10.27 7.56 -9.00
CA LYS A 169 10.16 9.03 -9.04
C LYS A 169 10.36 9.65 -7.65
N HIS A 170 9.95 8.94 -6.60
CA HIS A 170 10.01 9.42 -5.22
C HIS A 170 10.54 8.35 -4.28
N PHE A 171 11.46 8.75 -3.41
CA PHE A 171 12.01 7.92 -2.33
C PHE A 171 11.52 8.46 -0.99
N LEU A 172 10.87 7.61 -0.20
CA LEU A 172 10.21 7.99 1.04
C LEU A 172 10.69 7.13 2.21
N ILE A 173 10.94 7.78 3.34
CA ILE A 173 11.20 7.15 4.64
C ILE A 173 9.96 7.32 5.49
N GLN A 174 9.41 6.20 5.98
CA GLN A 174 8.26 6.20 6.87
C GLN A 174 8.67 5.62 8.22
N PRO A 175 8.56 6.38 9.34
CA PRO A 175 8.87 5.83 10.65
C PRO A 175 8.07 4.57 10.94
N MET A 176 8.74 3.52 11.43
CA MET A 176 8.09 2.30 11.87
C MET A 176 7.20 2.61 13.07
N ASP A 177 5.92 2.25 12.98
CA ASP A 177 4.96 2.39 14.06
C ASP A 177 5.25 1.40 15.20
N GLY A 178 4.76 1.73 16.40
CA GLY A 178 4.91 0.92 17.59
C GLY A 178 5.51 1.69 18.78
N PRO A 179 5.99 0.98 19.80
CA PRO A 179 6.48 1.59 21.05
C PRO A 179 7.61 2.62 20.87
N LEU A 180 8.39 2.50 19.79
CA LEU A 180 9.51 3.39 19.48
C LEU A 180 9.19 4.42 18.40
N LEU A 181 7.91 4.69 18.10
CA LEU A 181 7.50 5.58 17.00
C LEU A 181 8.16 6.97 17.11
N LYS A 182 8.25 7.55 18.31
CA LYS A 182 8.89 8.86 18.50
C LYS A 182 10.36 8.83 18.11
N GLU A 183 11.11 7.85 18.59
CA GLU A 183 12.53 7.67 18.28
C GLU A 183 12.74 7.39 16.78
N ASN A 184 11.92 6.52 16.21
CA ASN A 184 11.96 6.19 14.79
C ASN A 184 11.68 7.44 13.93
N THR A 185 10.79 8.33 14.38
CA THR A 185 10.47 9.59 13.71
C THR A 185 11.67 10.54 13.74
N GLU A 186 12.31 10.72 14.88
CA GLU A 186 13.50 11.56 15.03
C GLU A 186 14.66 11.04 14.15
N ARG A 187 14.86 9.72 14.10
CA ARG A 187 15.85 9.07 13.23
C ARG A 187 15.52 9.27 11.75
N ALA A 188 14.24 9.11 11.36
CA ALA A 188 13.80 9.31 9.98
C ALA A 188 13.98 10.77 9.52
N ILE A 189 13.64 11.75 10.36
CA ILE A 189 13.88 13.17 10.11
C ILE A 189 15.37 13.43 9.90
N SER A 190 16.22 12.96 10.84
CA SER A 190 17.68 13.12 10.73
C SER A 190 18.24 12.48 9.46
N TYR A 191 17.71 11.33 9.06
CA TYR A 191 18.14 10.67 7.82
C TYR A 191 17.77 11.50 6.59
N CYS A 192 16.53 11.98 6.48
CA CYS A 192 16.07 12.81 5.37
C CYS A 192 16.86 14.12 5.28
N GLN A 193 17.18 14.76 6.40
CA GLN A 193 17.99 15.99 6.43
C GLN A 193 19.41 15.77 5.90
N LYS A 194 20.00 14.60 6.14
CA LYS A 194 21.34 14.23 5.65
C LYS A 194 21.33 13.70 4.20
N ASN A 195 20.17 13.25 3.73
CA ASN A 195 19.99 12.61 2.43
C ASN A 195 18.78 13.24 1.72
N PRO A 196 18.92 14.44 1.10
CA PRO A 196 17.79 15.24 0.60
C PRO A 196 17.02 14.63 -0.57
N GLN A 197 17.50 13.55 -1.17
CA GLN A 197 16.79 12.74 -2.15
C GLN A 197 15.65 11.92 -1.51
N TRP A 198 15.69 11.72 -0.18
CA TRP A 198 14.64 11.06 0.59
C TRP A 198 13.70 12.08 1.22
N LYS A 199 12.40 11.80 1.19
CA LYS A 199 11.36 12.60 1.82
C LYS A 199 10.76 11.84 3.01
N LEU A 200 10.34 12.56 4.04
CA LEU A 200 9.62 11.98 5.15
C LEU A 200 8.16 11.69 4.74
N SER A 201 7.71 10.48 4.94
CA SER A 201 6.29 10.09 4.93
C SER A 201 5.85 9.77 6.35
N ILE A 202 4.69 10.25 6.76
CA ILE A 202 4.10 9.92 8.05
C ILE A 202 2.74 9.26 7.85
N GLN A 203 2.29 8.47 8.83
CA GLN A 203 0.97 7.85 8.83
C GLN A 203 -0.07 8.85 9.35
N THR A 204 -0.44 9.83 8.51
CA THR A 204 -1.33 10.96 8.87
C THR A 204 -2.66 10.47 9.40
N HIS A 205 -3.20 9.39 8.83
CA HIS A 205 -4.45 8.78 9.27
C HIS A 205 -4.43 8.37 10.75
N LYS A 206 -3.31 7.89 11.27
CA LYS A 206 -3.15 7.54 12.70
C LYS A 206 -3.12 8.78 13.58
N ILE A 207 -2.47 9.86 13.12
CA ILE A 207 -2.33 11.12 13.88
C ILE A 207 -3.69 11.81 14.03
N ILE A 208 -4.50 11.85 12.98
CA ILE A 208 -5.80 12.54 12.99
C ILE A 208 -6.97 11.62 13.34
N GLY A 209 -6.71 10.35 13.67
CA GLY A 209 -7.75 9.38 14.04
C GLY A 209 -8.70 9.01 12.90
N MET A 210 -8.22 9.05 11.66
CA MET A 210 -8.98 8.67 10.47
C MET A 210 -8.69 7.21 10.10
N ARG A 211 -9.69 6.56 9.53
CA ARG A 211 -9.55 5.19 9.03
C ARG A 211 -8.71 5.15 7.77
#